data_9a5462d91d15a43f861d6276b7c7450e
#
_entry.id   9a5462d91d15a43f861d6276b7c7450e
#
_cell.length_a   1.000
_cell.length_b   1.000
_cell.length_c   1.000
_cell.angle_alpha   90.00
_cell.angle_beta   90.00
_cell.angle_gamma   90.00
#
_symmetry.space_group_name_H-M   'P 1'
#
loop_
_entity.id
_entity.type
_entity.pdbx_description
1 polymer ?
#
loop_
_entity_poly.entity_id
_entity_poly.type
_entity_poly.pdbx_seq_one_letter_code
_entity_poly.pdbx_strand_id
1 'polypeptide(L)'
;MDLILWRHADAHPGEADLERALTGKGRRQAASMAFWLEKHLPDSTKILASPAVRSVETASALGRKFKIIPELAPGAQVASILAAASWPDSRQPVVIIGHQPALGRLASLLLFGVEQDLSIRKGAAWWLTNRSREDNHITTLRAAICPDYL
;
A
#
# COMPACT_ATOMS: atom_id res chain seq x y z
N MET A 1 -9.32 4.17 12.00
CA MET A 1 -9.20 3.78 10.58
C MET A 1 -7.96 2.93 10.37
N ASP A 2 -8.08 1.86 9.61
CA ASP A 2 -6.94 1.02 9.22
C ASP A 2 -6.49 1.39 7.80
N LEU A 3 -5.19 1.58 7.64
CA LEU A 3 -4.54 1.91 6.37
C LEU A 3 -3.41 0.91 6.12
N ILE A 4 -3.48 0.20 5.01
CA ILE A 4 -2.47 -0.77 4.61
C ILE A 4 -1.72 -0.22 3.41
N LEU A 5 -0.41 -0.05 3.57
CA LEU A 5 0.49 0.41 2.51
C LEU A 5 1.19 -0.81 1.93
N TRP A 6 0.81 -1.18 0.72
CA TRP A 6 1.35 -2.35 0.04
C TRP A 6 2.16 -1.91 -1.17
N ARG A 7 3.46 -2.03 -1.07
CA ARG A 7 4.33 -1.70 -2.20
C ARG A 7 4.18 -2.76 -3.30
N HIS A 8 4.09 -2.32 -4.56
CA HIS A 8 4.09 -3.26 -5.69
C HIS A 8 5.24 -4.25 -5.59
N ALA A 9 5.02 -5.47 -6.08
CA ALA A 9 6.01 -6.54 -6.09
C ALA A 9 7.09 -6.30 -7.15
N ASP A 10 8.08 -7.18 -7.20
CA ASP A 10 9.22 -7.06 -8.12
C ASP A 10 8.77 -6.98 -9.58
N ALA A 11 9.32 -6.03 -10.31
CA ALA A 11 8.95 -5.74 -11.70
C ALA A 11 10.17 -5.76 -12.62
N HIS A 12 9.93 -6.09 -13.88
CA HIS A 12 10.95 -6.02 -14.92
C HIS A 12 11.45 -4.58 -15.08
N PRO A 13 12.74 -4.39 -15.42
CA PRO A 13 13.21 -3.08 -15.87
C PRO A 13 12.58 -2.72 -17.22
N GLY A 14 12.62 -1.45 -17.59
CA GLY A 14 12.13 -0.98 -18.88
C GLY A 14 12.07 0.53 -18.95
N GLU A 15 12.12 1.08 -20.17
CA GLU A 15 12.08 2.53 -20.40
C GLU A 15 10.66 3.08 -20.22
N ALA A 16 9.64 2.32 -20.65
CA ALA A 16 8.24 2.68 -20.44
C ALA A 16 7.83 2.29 -19.01
N ASP A 17 8.11 3.16 -18.06
CA ASP A 17 7.98 2.86 -16.61
C ASP A 17 6.60 2.34 -16.25
N LEU A 18 5.52 2.94 -16.73
CA LEU A 18 4.15 2.53 -16.40
C LEU A 18 3.76 1.17 -16.97
N GLU A 19 4.46 0.67 -17.96
CA GLU A 19 4.19 -0.60 -18.63
C GLU A 19 4.99 -1.78 -18.05
N ARG A 20 5.89 -1.51 -17.12
CA ARG A 20 6.73 -2.55 -16.51
C ARG A 20 5.86 -3.55 -15.73
N ALA A 21 5.89 -4.80 -16.18
CA ALA A 21 5.12 -5.91 -15.58
C ALA A 21 5.90 -6.57 -14.44
N LEU A 22 5.19 -7.30 -13.60
CA LEU A 22 5.81 -8.11 -12.55
C LEU A 22 6.67 -9.22 -13.16
N THR A 23 7.80 -9.50 -12.50
CA THR A 23 8.61 -10.70 -12.78
C THR A 23 7.92 -11.92 -12.20
N GLY A 24 8.43 -13.13 -12.53
CA GLY A 24 7.98 -14.36 -11.87
C GLY A 24 8.16 -14.30 -10.35
N LYS A 25 9.27 -13.74 -9.88
CA LYS A 25 9.50 -13.47 -8.45
C LYS A 25 8.44 -12.52 -7.89
N GLY A 26 8.15 -11.44 -8.60
CA GLY A 26 7.13 -10.47 -8.20
C GLY A 26 5.74 -11.09 -8.11
N ARG A 27 5.38 -11.96 -9.03
CA ARG A 27 4.09 -12.68 -8.99
C ARG A 27 3.99 -13.56 -7.74
N ARG A 28 5.08 -14.24 -7.37
CA ARG A 28 5.13 -15.03 -6.13
C ARG A 28 5.03 -14.15 -4.89
N GLN A 29 5.74 -13.02 -4.87
CA GLN A 29 5.66 -12.04 -3.76
C GLN A 29 4.21 -11.53 -3.59
N ALA A 30 3.58 -11.13 -4.68
CA ALA A 30 2.20 -10.63 -4.65
C ALA A 30 1.22 -11.71 -4.18
N ALA A 31 1.37 -12.95 -4.66
CA ALA A 31 0.52 -14.07 -4.26
C ALA A 31 0.64 -14.40 -2.78
N SER A 32 1.87 -14.44 -2.25
CA SER A 32 2.12 -14.72 -0.82
C SER A 32 1.52 -13.64 0.08
N MET A 33 1.73 -12.38 -0.27
CA MET A 33 1.19 -11.27 0.51
C MET A 33 -0.33 -11.21 0.39
N ALA A 34 -0.88 -11.42 -0.79
CA ALA A 34 -2.33 -11.47 -1.00
C ALA A 34 -2.98 -12.56 -0.14
N PHE A 35 -2.38 -13.73 -0.05
CA PHE A 35 -2.86 -14.82 0.79
C PHE A 35 -2.90 -14.42 2.27
N TRP A 36 -1.86 -13.75 2.76
CA TRP A 36 -1.82 -13.25 4.13
C TRP A 36 -2.85 -12.14 4.37
N LEU A 37 -2.92 -11.18 3.45
CA LEU A 37 -3.88 -10.06 3.56
C LEU A 37 -5.33 -10.56 3.54
N GLU A 38 -5.64 -11.53 2.68
CA GLU A 38 -6.99 -12.07 2.55
C GLU A 38 -7.51 -12.67 3.85
N LYS A 39 -6.64 -13.26 4.66
CA LYS A 39 -6.98 -13.82 5.96
C LYS A 39 -7.31 -12.76 7.01
N HIS A 40 -6.87 -11.52 6.81
CA HIS A 40 -6.93 -10.48 7.84
C HIS A 40 -7.79 -9.28 7.46
N LEU A 41 -8.01 -9.06 6.15
CA LEU A 41 -8.80 -7.92 5.68
C LEU A 41 -10.30 -8.21 5.75
N PRO A 42 -11.08 -7.29 6.35
CA PRO A 42 -12.55 -7.36 6.24
C PRO A 42 -13.02 -7.30 4.79
N ASP A 43 -14.20 -7.87 4.52
CA ASP A 43 -14.80 -7.84 3.18
C ASP A 43 -15.08 -6.41 2.69
N SER A 44 -15.34 -5.48 3.62
CA SER A 44 -15.61 -4.08 3.32
C SER A 44 -14.39 -3.26 2.91
N THR A 45 -13.19 -3.85 2.93
CA THR A 45 -11.93 -3.15 2.63
C THR A 45 -11.95 -2.55 1.23
N LYS A 46 -11.60 -1.27 1.13
CA LYS A 46 -11.39 -0.58 -0.15
C LYS A 46 -9.96 -0.83 -0.61
N ILE A 47 -9.80 -1.16 -1.88
CA ILE A 47 -8.49 -1.43 -2.49
C ILE A 47 -8.28 -0.43 -3.60
N LEU A 48 -7.21 0.36 -3.48
CA LEU A 48 -6.85 1.42 -4.41
C LEU A 48 -5.45 1.16 -4.95
N ALA A 49 -5.29 1.20 -6.25
CA ALA A 49 -4.02 0.89 -6.91
C ALA A 49 -3.55 2.03 -7.82
N SER A 50 -2.24 2.21 -7.87
CA SER A 50 -1.58 3.01 -8.91
C SER A 50 -1.92 2.46 -10.30
N PRO A 51 -1.95 3.34 -11.34
CA PRO A 51 -2.19 2.89 -12.71
C PRO A 51 -1.01 2.13 -13.34
N ALA A 52 0.17 2.12 -12.73
CA ALA A 52 1.30 1.34 -13.24
C ALA A 52 0.95 -0.15 -13.30
N VAL A 53 1.34 -0.83 -14.39
CA VAL A 53 1.03 -2.26 -14.60
C VAL A 53 1.47 -3.10 -13.41
N ARG A 54 2.67 -2.86 -12.86
CA ARG A 54 3.18 -3.59 -11.69
C ARG A 54 2.30 -3.47 -10.45
N SER A 55 1.66 -2.32 -10.26
CA SER A 55 0.73 -2.11 -9.14
C SER A 55 -0.63 -2.77 -9.39
N VAL A 56 -1.13 -2.69 -10.61
CA VAL A 56 -2.38 -3.35 -11.02
C VAL A 56 -2.26 -4.86 -10.90
N GLU A 57 -1.14 -5.43 -11.35
CA GLU A 57 -0.89 -6.87 -11.24
C GLU A 57 -0.74 -7.31 -9.77
N THR A 58 -0.09 -6.48 -8.93
CA THR A 58 0.00 -6.76 -7.49
C THR A 58 -1.40 -6.75 -6.85
N ALA A 59 -2.21 -5.74 -7.13
CA ALA A 59 -3.57 -5.64 -6.60
C ALA A 59 -4.44 -6.83 -7.06
N SER A 60 -4.29 -7.25 -8.31
CA SER A 60 -5.06 -8.36 -8.90
C SER A 60 -4.85 -9.68 -8.16
N ALA A 61 -3.72 -9.85 -7.49
CA ALA A 61 -3.44 -11.06 -6.72
C ALA A 61 -4.43 -11.28 -5.56
N LEU A 62 -5.06 -10.21 -5.05
CA LEU A 62 -6.09 -10.33 -4.00
C LEU A 62 -7.39 -10.98 -4.49
N GLY A 63 -7.66 -10.96 -5.79
CA GLY A 63 -8.92 -11.49 -6.31
C GLY A 63 -10.17 -10.70 -5.92
N ARG A 64 -10.01 -9.47 -5.45
CA ARG A 64 -11.08 -8.56 -5.06
C ARG A 64 -11.19 -7.41 -6.05
N LYS A 65 -12.34 -6.76 -6.09
CA LYS A 65 -12.52 -5.51 -6.84
C LYS A 65 -11.59 -4.44 -6.28
N PHE A 66 -10.96 -3.68 -7.15
CA PHE A 66 -10.14 -2.52 -6.78
C PHE A 66 -10.34 -1.39 -7.78
N LYS A 67 -9.99 -0.18 -7.35
CA LYS A 67 -10.03 1.00 -8.21
C LYS A 67 -8.62 1.44 -8.56
N ILE A 68 -8.42 1.83 -9.81
CA ILE A 68 -7.19 2.49 -10.26
C ILE A 68 -7.34 3.98 -10.01
N ILE A 69 -6.42 4.55 -9.24
CA ILE A 69 -6.43 5.96 -8.84
C ILE A 69 -5.22 6.66 -9.47
N PRO A 70 -5.42 7.57 -10.43
CA PRO A 70 -4.32 8.25 -11.10
C PRO A 70 -3.35 8.96 -10.14
N GLU A 71 -3.84 9.50 -9.05
CA GLU A 71 -3.08 10.22 -8.04
C GLU A 71 -2.08 9.34 -7.28
N LEU A 72 -2.20 8.00 -7.42
CA LEU A 72 -1.27 7.04 -6.82
C LEU A 72 -0.12 6.65 -7.76
N ALA A 73 -0.02 7.26 -8.92
CA ALA A 73 1.04 6.98 -9.89
C ALA A 73 2.44 7.21 -9.30
N PRO A 74 3.51 6.64 -9.91
CA PRO A 74 4.87 6.93 -9.48
C PRO A 74 5.12 8.42 -9.36
N GLY A 75 5.78 8.86 -8.28
CA GLY A 75 5.98 10.27 -7.98
C GLY A 75 4.84 10.94 -7.22
N ALA A 76 3.84 10.19 -6.77
CA ALA A 76 2.72 10.71 -6.00
C ALA A 76 3.18 11.46 -4.74
N GLN A 77 2.45 12.52 -4.40
CA GLN A 77 2.63 13.26 -3.16
C GLN A 77 1.93 12.53 -2.00
N VAL A 78 2.51 12.59 -0.81
CA VAL A 78 1.91 11.98 0.39
C VAL A 78 0.50 12.52 0.65
N ALA A 79 0.30 13.84 0.51
CA ALA A 79 -1.02 14.46 0.68
C ALA A 79 -2.07 13.88 -0.28
N SER A 80 -1.69 13.61 -1.53
CA SER A 80 -2.61 13.02 -2.51
C SER A 80 -3.01 11.59 -2.15
N ILE A 81 -2.09 10.81 -1.61
CA ILE A 81 -2.36 9.44 -1.15
C ILE A 81 -3.32 9.46 0.04
N LEU A 82 -3.07 10.33 1.02
CA LEU A 82 -3.94 10.48 2.19
C LEU A 82 -5.36 10.92 1.80
N ALA A 83 -5.47 11.84 0.84
CA ALA A 83 -6.76 12.27 0.32
C ALA A 83 -7.50 11.13 -0.39
N ALA A 84 -6.81 10.36 -1.24
CA ALA A 84 -7.39 9.20 -1.92
C ALA A 84 -7.89 8.15 -0.93
N ALA A 85 -7.17 7.93 0.16
CA ALA A 85 -7.55 6.99 1.22
C ALA A 85 -8.65 7.52 2.15
N SER A 86 -9.02 8.79 2.06
CA SER A 86 -9.91 9.47 3.01
C SER A 86 -9.39 9.35 4.46
N TRP A 87 -8.09 9.46 4.62
CA TRP A 87 -7.45 9.41 5.93
C TRP A 87 -7.70 10.71 6.72
N PRO A 88 -8.02 10.66 8.01
CA PRO A 88 -8.18 9.47 8.87
C PRO A 88 -9.64 9.02 9.05
N ASP A 89 -10.54 9.42 8.16
CA ASP A 89 -11.99 9.40 8.39
C ASP A 89 -12.72 8.23 7.72
N SER A 90 -12.04 7.43 6.90
CA SER A 90 -12.71 6.29 6.24
C SER A 90 -13.22 5.28 7.28
N ARG A 91 -14.47 4.87 7.13
CA ARG A 91 -15.08 3.85 7.98
C ARG A 91 -14.61 2.43 7.64
N GLN A 92 -14.18 2.22 6.39
CA GLN A 92 -13.64 0.94 5.97
C GLN A 92 -12.11 1.00 6.00
N PRO A 93 -11.45 -0.15 6.20
CA PRO A 93 -10.02 -0.25 5.93
C PRO A 93 -9.72 0.09 4.48
N VAL A 94 -8.55 0.66 4.24
CA VAL A 94 -8.10 1.02 2.88
C VAL A 94 -6.73 0.39 2.64
N VAL A 95 -6.59 -0.32 1.52
CA VAL A 95 -5.31 -0.79 1.01
C VAL A 95 -4.87 0.11 -0.12
N ILE A 96 -3.66 0.65 -0.03
CA ILE A 96 -3.01 1.43 -1.08
C ILE A 96 -1.91 0.59 -1.69
N ILE A 97 -2.00 0.28 -2.98
CA ILE A 97 -0.92 -0.36 -3.72
C ILE A 97 -0.19 0.72 -4.52
N GLY A 98 1.07 0.94 -4.20
CA GLY A 98 1.82 2.05 -4.77
C GLY A 98 3.33 1.88 -4.73
N HIS A 99 4.02 3.00 -4.64
CA HIS A 99 5.44 3.13 -4.95
C HIS A 99 6.23 3.78 -3.82
N GLN A 100 7.53 3.50 -3.81
CA GLN A 100 8.50 4.30 -3.09
C GLN A 100 8.93 5.51 -3.96
N PRO A 101 9.35 6.61 -3.36
CA PRO A 101 9.50 6.83 -1.92
C PRO A 101 8.20 7.22 -1.19
N ALA A 102 7.09 7.41 -1.92
CA ALA A 102 5.86 7.97 -1.36
C ALA A 102 5.29 7.16 -0.20
N LEU A 103 5.19 5.83 -0.32
CA LEU A 103 4.63 5.00 0.74
C LEU A 103 5.46 5.04 2.04
N GLY A 104 6.79 4.99 1.91
CA GLY A 104 7.69 5.09 3.06
C GLY A 104 7.62 6.47 3.74
N ARG A 105 7.55 7.54 2.95
CA ARG A 105 7.39 8.90 3.48
C ARG A 105 6.05 9.08 4.18
N LEU A 106 5.00 8.50 3.62
CA LEU A 106 3.67 8.51 4.25
C LEU A 106 3.70 7.78 5.59
N ALA A 107 4.28 6.59 5.65
CA ALA A 107 4.44 5.84 6.90
C ALA A 107 5.22 6.66 7.94
N SER A 108 6.31 7.31 7.53
CA SER A 108 7.10 8.17 8.40
C SER A 108 6.28 9.35 8.95
N LEU A 109 5.53 10.02 8.09
CA LEU A 109 4.67 11.13 8.52
C LEU A 109 3.66 10.68 9.57
N LEU A 110 2.99 9.54 9.35
CA LEU A 110 1.95 9.05 10.25
C LEU A 110 2.52 8.53 11.57
N LEU A 111 3.70 7.91 11.55
CA LEU A 111 4.31 7.33 12.75
C LEU A 111 5.13 8.33 13.56
N PHE A 112 5.81 9.25 12.91
CA PHE A 112 6.80 10.13 13.53
C PHE A 112 6.51 11.63 13.37
N GLY A 113 5.50 11.98 12.59
CA GLY A 113 5.12 13.38 12.37
C GLY A 113 5.99 14.12 11.35
N VAL A 114 6.93 13.45 10.70
CA VAL A 114 7.78 14.04 9.67
C VAL A 114 7.94 13.10 8.49
N GLU A 115 8.00 13.65 7.27
CA GLU A 115 8.29 12.90 6.07
C GLU A 115 9.78 12.60 5.97
N GLN A 116 10.14 11.34 6.16
CA GLN A 116 11.50 10.82 5.97
C GLN A 116 11.44 9.59 5.08
N ASP A 117 12.54 9.27 4.43
CA ASP A 117 12.63 8.07 3.59
C ASP A 117 12.71 6.83 4.48
N LEU A 118 11.59 6.10 4.54
CA LEU A 118 11.55 4.74 5.09
C LEU A 118 11.44 3.75 3.95
N SER A 119 12.24 2.70 4.00
CA SER A 119 12.25 1.68 2.97
C SER A 119 11.18 0.62 3.26
N ILE A 120 10.13 0.62 2.45
CA ILE A 120 9.18 -0.48 2.36
C ILE A 120 9.65 -1.38 1.21
N ARG A 121 9.95 -2.64 1.48
CA ARG A 121 10.45 -3.57 0.47
C ARG A 121 9.39 -3.90 -0.56
N LYS A 122 9.82 -4.31 -1.76
CA LYS A 122 8.92 -4.73 -2.84
C LYS A 122 8.01 -5.87 -2.35
N GLY A 123 6.71 -5.72 -2.58
CA GLY A 123 5.71 -6.69 -2.14
C GLY A 123 5.39 -6.67 -0.65
N ALA A 124 6.08 -5.87 0.15
CA ALA A 124 5.82 -5.76 1.58
C ALA A 124 4.58 -4.91 1.86
N ALA A 125 3.90 -5.23 2.95
CA ALA A 125 2.74 -4.51 3.43
C ALA A 125 2.96 -4.00 4.85
N TRP A 126 2.65 -2.72 5.07
CA TRP A 126 2.69 -2.07 6.38
C TRP A 126 1.28 -1.68 6.77
N TRP A 127 0.81 -2.21 7.88
CA TRP A 127 -0.55 -1.99 8.38
C TRP A 127 -0.53 -1.00 9.53
N LEU A 128 -1.10 0.18 9.29
CA LEU A 128 -1.21 1.25 10.28
C LEU A 128 -2.65 1.38 10.73
N THR A 129 -2.86 1.75 11.97
CA THR A 129 -4.18 2.08 12.47
C THR A 129 -4.15 3.40 13.22
N ASN A 130 -5.15 4.23 12.98
CA ASN A 130 -5.37 5.44 13.74
C ASN A 130 -6.59 5.25 14.62
N ARG A 131 -6.42 5.52 15.91
CA ARG A 131 -7.51 5.54 16.87
C ARG A 131 -7.51 6.89 17.60
N SER A 132 -8.67 7.52 17.63
CA SER A 132 -8.89 8.75 18.38
C SER A 132 -9.39 8.38 19.78
N ARG A 133 -8.68 8.85 20.81
CA ARG A 133 -9.15 8.84 22.20
C ARG A 133 -8.95 10.24 22.76
N GLU A 134 -10.02 10.88 23.24
CA GLU A 134 -9.97 12.15 23.98
C GLU A 134 -9.04 13.20 23.35
N ASP A 135 -9.30 13.54 22.07
CA ASP A 135 -8.52 14.50 21.28
C ASP A 135 -7.08 14.10 20.93
N ASN A 136 -6.64 12.89 21.29
CA ASN A 136 -5.35 12.34 20.89
C ASN A 136 -5.50 11.39 19.69
N HIS A 137 -4.88 11.76 18.59
CA HIS A 137 -4.78 10.91 17.40
C HIS A 137 -3.48 10.11 17.49
N ILE A 138 -3.60 8.82 17.84
CA ILE A 138 -2.44 7.92 17.93
C ILE A 138 -2.44 6.99 16.72
N THR A 139 -1.34 7.01 15.97
CA THR A 139 -1.10 6.07 14.89
C THR A 139 -0.20 4.93 15.39
N THR A 140 -0.65 3.70 15.19
CA THR A 140 0.08 2.50 15.59
C THR A 140 0.44 1.69 14.35
N LEU A 141 1.66 1.19 14.29
CA LEU A 141 2.06 0.18 13.31
C LEU A 141 1.62 -1.19 13.84
N ARG A 142 0.60 -1.78 13.21
CA ARG A 142 0.07 -3.09 13.62
C ARG A 142 0.88 -4.25 13.06
N ALA A 143 1.37 -4.12 11.83
CA ALA A 143 2.19 -5.14 11.19
C ALA A 143 3.04 -4.50 10.09
N ALA A 144 4.25 -5.03 9.93
CA ALA A 144 5.14 -4.73 8.81
C ALA A 144 5.71 -6.07 8.35
N ILE A 145 5.26 -6.54 7.18
CA ILE A 145 5.53 -7.90 6.72
C ILE A 145 6.12 -7.87 5.32
N CYS A 146 7.25 -8.57 5.16
CA CYS A 146 7.86 -8.83 3.86
C CYS A 146 7.36 -10.18 3.33
N PRO A 147 7.15 -10.34 2.01
CA PRO A 147 6.72 -11.61 1.44
C PRO A 147 7.73 -12.74 1.69
N ASP A 148 9.00 -12.41 1.93
CA ASP A 148 10.05 -13.39 2.23
C ASP A 148 9.77 -14.24 3.49
N TYR A 149 8.90 -13.78 4.37
CA TYR A 149 8.56 -14.44 5.63
C TYR A 149 7.21 -15.16 5.60
N LEU A 150 6.62 -15.27 4.42
CA LEU A 150 5.28 -15.86 4.25
C LEU A 150 5.31 -17.21 3.50
#